data_430145384c5034aa8b11740dd6d85d96
#
_entry.id   430145384c5034aa8b11740dd6d85d96
#
_cell.length_a   1.000
_cell.length_b   1.000
_cell.length_c   1.000
_cell.angle_alpha   90.00
_cell.angle_beta   90.00
_cell.angle_gamma   90.00
#
_symmetry.space_group_name_H-M   'P 1'
#
loop_
_entity.id
_entity.type
_entity.pdbx_description
1 polymer ?
#
loop_
_entity_poly.entity_id
_entity_poly.type
_entity_poly.pdbx_seq_one_letter_code
_entity_poly.pdbx_strand_id
1 'polypeptide(L)' 'MRDPYETFKTTAAEMSAEGVSDDLICDALLCLGLNAACRMAGPEFTISHLHKMIAVFEVKVDGQTSPPIATQ' A
#
# COMPACT_ATOMS: atom_id res chain seq x y z
N MET A 1 1.78 -17.80 14.66
CA MET A 1 0.92 -16.71 14.20
C MET A 1 1.13 -16.44 12.75
N ARG A 2 0.06 -16.08 12.05
CA ARG A 2 0.16 -15.86 10.64
C ARG A 2 0.82 -14.54 10.34
N ASP A 3 1.63 -14.46 9.35
CA ASP A 3 2.24 -13.23 8.92
C ASP A 3 1.22 -12.46 8.05
N PRO A 4 0.73 -11.31 8.49
CA PRO A 4 -0.28 -10.57 7.73
C PRO A 4 0.19 -10.20 6.33
N TYR A 5 1.42 -9.79 6.18
CA TYR A 5 1.93 -9.38 4.89
C TYR A 5 1.87 -10.55 3.90
N GLU A 6 2.33 -11.72 4.32
CA GLU A 6 2.32 -12.88 3.44
C GLU A 6 0.90 -13.34 3.12
N THR A 7 0.01 -13.24 4.10
CA THR A 7 -1.38 -13.60 3.89
C THR A 7 -2.04 -12.70 2.86
N PHE A 8 -1.85 -11.38 2.99
CA PHE A 8 -2.46 -10.44 2.07
C PHE A 8 -1.85 -10.56 0.68
N LYS A 9 -0.55 -10.79 0.61
CA LYS A 9 0.14 -10.96 -0.65
C LYS A 9 -0.41 -12.17 -1.40
N THR A 10 -0.58 -13.28 -0.70
CA THR A 10 -1.11 -14.49 -1.30
C THR A 10 -2.54 -14.30 -1.78
N THR A 11 -3.37 -13.66 -0.95
CA THR A 11 -4.76 -13.42 -1.32
C THR A 11 -4.84 -12.49 -2.53
N ALA A 12 -4.01 -11.47 -2.58
CA ALA A 12 -4.00 -10.56 -3.72
C ALA A 12 -3.61 -11.29 -4.99
N ALA A 13 -2.64 -12.18 -4.89
CA ALA A 13 -2.22 -12.97 -6.04
C ALA A 13 -3.33 -13.88 -6.52
N GLU A 14 -4.08 -14.47 -5.60
CA GLU A 14 -5.20 -15.35 -5.95
C GLU A 14 -6.30 -14.56 -6.65
N MET A 15 -6.62 -13.38 -6.14
CA MET A 15 -7.65 -12.55 -6.75
C MET A 15 -7.23 -12.11 -8.15
N SER A 16 -5.96 -11.77 -8.31
CA SER A 16 -5.46 -11.38 -9.61
C SER A 16 -5.60 -12.54 -10.61
N ALA A 17 -5.29 -13.74 -10.16
CA ALA A 17 -5.42 -14.93 -11.00
C ALA A 17 -6.87 -15.21 -11.37
N GLU A 18 -7.81 -14.77 -10.54
CA GLU A 18 -9.23 -14.96 -10.81
C GLU A 18 -9.80 -13.84 -11.68
N GLY A 19 -9.00 -12.90 -12.08
CA GLY A 19 -9.47 -11.86 -12.97
C GLY A 19 -9.85 -10.54 -12.31
N VAL A 20 -9.63 -10.40 -11.01
CA VAL A 20 -9.91 -9.15 -10.35
C VAL A 20 -8.83 -8.15 -10.75
N SER A 21 -9.21 -6.95 -11.13
CA SER A 21 -8.24 -5.99 -11.61
C SER A 21 -7.33 -5.51 -10.49
N ASP A 22 -6.12 -5.15 -10.85
CA ASP A 22 -5.15 -4.66 -9.86
C ASP A 22 -5.61 -3.37 -9.20
N ASP A 23 -6.35 -2.53 -9.92
CA ASP A 23 -6.88 -1.31 -9.34
C ASP A 23 -7.81 -1.60 -8.17
N LEU A 24 -8.68 -2.57 -8.33
CA LEU A 24 -9.60 -2.93 -7.26
C LEU A 24 -8.87 -3.55 -6.07
N ILE A 25 -7.89 -4.37 -6.35
CA ILE A 25 -7.11 -5.00 -5.29
C ILE A 25 -6.36 -3.92 -4.49
N CYS A 26 -5.74 -2.98 -5.20
CA CYS A 26 -4.99 -1.91 -4.56
C CYS A 26 -5.90 -1.05 -3.69
N ASP A 27 -7.05 -0.64 -4.22
CA ASP A 27 -7.97 0.18 -3.47
C ASP A 27 -8.45 -0.52 -2.22
N ALA A 28 -8.78 -1.79 -2.34
CA ALA A 28 -9.26 -2.55 -1.20
C ALA A 28 -8.22 -2.65 -0.10
N LEU A 29 -6.98 -2.93 -0.48
CA LEU A 29 -5.91 -3.05 0.50
C LEU A 29 -5.63 -1.73 1.20
N LEU A 30 -5.60 -0.64 0.44
CA LEU A 30 -5.36 0.67 1.02
C LEU A 30 -6.50 1.07 1.96
N CYS A 31 -7.73 0.83 1.56
CA CYS A 31 -8.87 1.18 2.41
C CYS A 31 -8.88 0.37 3.68
N LEU A 32 -8.61 -0.92 3.59
CA LEU A 32 -8.57 -1.76 4.79
C LEU A 32 -7.45 -1.31 5.73
N GLY A 33 -6.30 -1.01 5.17
CA GLY A 33 -5.18 -0.56 5.98
C GLY A 33 -5.45 0.76 6.67
N LEU A 34 -6.03 1.71 5.94
CA LEU A 34 -6.33 3.01 6.51
C LEU A 34 -7.39 2.91 7.60
N ASN A 35 -8.42 2.12 7.36
CA ASN A 35 -9.46 1.94 8.36
C ASN A 35 -8.91 1.31 9.63
N ALA A 36 -8.06 0.32 9.48
CA ALA A 36 -7.45 -0.34 10.63
C ALA A 36 -6.58 0.63 11.42
N ALA A 37 -5.80 1.44 10.72
CA ALA A 37 -4.92 2.40 11.38
C ALA A 37 -5.73 3.45 12.14
N CYS A 38 -6.82 3.92 11.55
CA CYS A 38 -7.66 4.90 12.22
C CYS A 38 -8.31 4.33 13.46
N ARG A 39 -8.72 3.06 13.41
CA ARG A 39 -9.32 2.43 14.58
C ARG A 39 -8.31 2.25 15.69
N MET A 40 -7.06 1.99 15.32
CA MET A 40 -6.05 1.74 16.34
C MET A 40 -5.51 2.99 16.99
N ALA A 41 -5.24 4.00 16.21
CA ALA A 41 -4.51 5.16 16.72
C ALA A 41 -5.09 6.51 16.33
N GLY A 42 -6.18 6.52 15.62
CA GLY A 42 -6.86 7.76 15.25
C GLY A 42 -6.39 8.33 13.93
N PRO A 43 -7.16 9.25 13.37
CA PRO A 43 -6.87 9.78 12.05
C PRO A 43 -5.59 10.61 11.97
N GLU A 44 -5.26 11.33 13.03
CA GLU A 44 -4.05 12.15 12.99
C GLU A 44 -2.79 11.31 12.93
N PHE A 45 -2.76 10.25 13.72
CA PHE A 45 -1.63 9.33 13.68
C PHE A 45 -1.53 8.68 12.31
N THR A 46 -2.67 8.30 11.75
CA THR A 46 -2.71 7.64 10.46
C THR A 46 -2.14 8.56 9.37
N ILE A 47 -2.52 9.82 9.38
CA ILE A 47 -2.01 10.77 8.41
C ILE A 47 -0.51 10.93 8.54
N SER A 48 -0.04 11.06 9.77
CA SER A 48 1.39 11.21 10.03
C SER A 48 2.16 9.98 9.55
N HIS A 49 1.64 8.81 9.83
CA HIS A 49 2.27 7.56 9.42
C HIS A 49 2.30 7.42 7.89
N LEU A 50 1.23 7.83 7.23
CA LEU A 50 1.20 7.81 5.78
C LEU A 50 2.25 8.71 5.17
N HIS A 51 2.45 9.88 5.74
CA HIS A 51 3.48 10.78 5.24
C HIS A 51 4.86 10.14 5.34
N LYS A 52 5.11 9.43 6.45
CA LYS A 52 6.38 8.74 6.61
C LYS A 52 6.55 7.62 5.59
N MET A 53 5.48 6.88 5.34
CA MET A 53 5.54 5.80 4.37
C MET A 53 5.78 6.32 2.96
N ILE A 54 5.14 7.43 2.62
CA ILE A 54 5.33 8.05 1.32
C ILE A 54 6.79 8.46 1.15
N ALA A 55 7.36 9.07 2.18
CA ALA A 55 8.74 9.52 2.10
C ALA A 55 9.69 8.35 1.87
N VAL A 56 9.46 7.24 2.58
CA VAL A 56 10.28 6.06 2.40
C VAL A 56 10.14 5.50 1.00
N PHE A 57 8.91 5.47 0.50
CA PHE A 57 8.65 4.94 -0.82
C PHE A 57 9.32 5.81 -1.89
N GLU A 58 9.27 7.12 -1.72
CA GLU A 58 9.91 8.04 -2.66
C GLU A 58 11.41 7.80 -2.75
N VAL A 59 12.03 7.55 -1.61
CA VAL A 59 13.46 7.26 -1.60
C VAL A 59 13.74 5.99 -2.39
N LYS A 60 12.91 4.97 -2.22
CA LYS A 60 13.11 3.73 -2.95
C LYS A 60 12.96 3.93 -4.45
N VAL A 61 11.96 4.69 -4.85
CA VAL A 61 11.72 4.93 -6.25
C VAL A 61 12.88 5.70 -6.87
N ASP A 62 13.37 6.72 -6.18
CA ASP A 62 14.50 7.47 -6.67
C ASP A 62 15.72 6.59 -6.79
N GLY A 63 15.91 5.72 -5.83
CA GLY A 63 17.04 4.82 -5.84
C GLY A 63 17.00 3.84 -7.00
N GLN A 64 15.80 3.57 -7.51
CA GLN A 64 15.67 2.71 -8.64
C GLN A 64 15.71 3.47 -9.93
N THR A 65 15.95 4.70 -9.88
CA THR A 65 16.08 5.42 -11.01
C THR A 65 15.08 5.58 -11.92
N SER A 66 14.06 5.63 -11.78
CA SER A 66 13.18 5.72 -12.68
C SER A 66 13.20 6.94 -13.37
N PRO A 67 12.91 6.94 -14.49
CA PRO A 67 12.98 8.06 -15.27
C PRO A 67 11.88 8.92 -14.91
N PRO A 68 11.99 9.96 -15.01
CA PRO A 68 11.15 10.83 -14.65
C PRO A 68 10.08 10.95 -15.42
N ILE A 69 9.41 10.79 -15.32
CA ILE A 69 8.41 10.89 -15.99
C ILE A 69 8.03 12.08 -16.05
N ALA A 70 8.37 12.42 -15.67
CA ALA A 70 8.03 13.24 -15.72
C ALA A 70 8.14 14.14 -16.02
N THR A 71 8.13 14.30 -16.00
CA THR A 71 8.17 14.97 -16.24
C THR A 71 7.79 15.35 -16.70
N GLN A 72 7.54 15.42 -16.83
CA GLN A 72 7.13 15.72 -17.28
C GLN A 72 6.82 16.33 -17.20
#